data_e216bde05283069d4f30603b4c27f00f
#
_entry.id   e216bde05283069d4f30603b4c27f00f
#
_cell.length_a   1.000
_cell.length_b   1.000
_cell.length_c   1.000
_cell.angle_alpha   90.00
_cell.angle_beta   90.00
_cell.angle_gamma   90.00
#
_symmetry.space_group_name_H-M   'P 1'
#
loop_
_entity.id
_entity.type
_entity.pdbx_description
1 polymer ?
#
loop_
_entity_poly.entity_id
_entity_poly.type
_entity_poly.pdbx_seq_one_letter_code
_entity_poly.pdbx_strand_id
1 'polypeptide(L)'
;MDSHVEWNGSKTLTCTDKNGLKMDLGWGGEGISPVIATLHSCGACSLIDVVDGLKNRELTYASVDLDLERSDTNPKVFTKIKMIYRVGGIDLPEKLVTRLVEHSHAKYCTISNMLKHTAEITWELIVE
;
A
#
# COMPACT_ATOMS: atom_id res chain seq x y z
N MET A 1 7.48 6.34 22.50
CA MET A 1 7.52 5.23 21.53
C MET A 1 6.52 5.48 20.41
N ASP A 2 6.89 5.22 19.20
CA ASP A 2 5.98 5.44 18.05
C ASP A 2 5.18 4.19 17.70
N SER A 3 5.66 3.03 18.12
CA SER A 3 5.01 1.76 17.88
C SER A 3 5.26 0.81 19.04
N HIS A 4 4.22 0.10 19.45
CA HIS A 4 4.31 -0.94 20.45
C HIS A 4 3.70 -2.21 19.84
N VAL A 5 4.43 -3.31 19.87
CA VAL A 5 3.96 -4.59 19.32
C VAL A 5 4.01 -5.62 20.45
N GLU A 6 2.87 -6.21 20.74
CA GLU A 6 2.73 -7.16 21.84
C GLU A 6 2.14 -8.49 21.36
N TRP A 7 2.76 -9.57 21.83
CA TRP A 7 2.27 -10.91 21.54
C TRP A 7 1.01 -11.22 22.37
N ASN A 8 0.01 -11.80 21.75
CA ASN A 8 -1.28 -12.11 22.39
C ASN A 8 -1.37 -13.52 22.99
N GLY A 9 -0.28 -14.27 22.99
CA GLY A 9 -0.24 -15.60 23.62
C GLY A 9 -0.55 -16.77 22.67
N SER A 10 -0.86 -16.50 21.40
CA SER A 10 -1.03 -17.56 20.40
C SER A 10 -0.30 -17.17 19.12
N LYS A 11 -0.94 -17.09 17.97
CA LYS A 11 -0.30 -16.71 16.70
C LYS A 11 -0.74 -15.33 16.24
N THR A 12 -1.02 -14.44 17.18
CA THR A 12 -1.42 -13.06 16.88
C THR A 12 -0.64 -12.07 17.72
N LEU A 13 -0.60 -10.84 17.22
CA LEU A 13 0.10 -9.70 17.81
C LEU A 13 -0.81 -8.48 17.71
N THR A 14 -0.75 -7.61 18.70
CA THR A 14 -1.45 -6.32 18.64
C THR A 14 -0.42 -5.20 18.52
N CYS A 15 -0.60 -4.37 17.51
CA CYS A 15 0.24 -3.20 17.26
C CYS A 15 -0.52 -1.96 17.71
N THR A 16 0.13 -1.08 18.45
CA THR A 16 -0.46 0.17 18.95
C THR A 16 0.45 1.33 18.61
N ASP A 17 -0.10 2.39 18.01
CA ASP A 17 0.68 3.58 17.73
C ASP A 17 0.68 4.55 18.93
N LYS A 18 1.41 5.66 18.81
CA LYS A 18 1.52 6.65 19.88
C LYS A 18 0.19 7.34 20.24
N ASN A 19 -0.81 7.25 19.36
CA ASN A 19 -2.14 7.84 19.59
C ASN A 19 -3.15 6.81 20.12
N GLY A 20 -2.71 5.59 20.36
CA GLY A 20 -3.56 4.51 20.87
C GLY A 20 -4.34 3.76 19.79
N LEU A 21 -4.11 4.03 18.51
CA LEU A 21 -4.75 3.30 17.42
C LEU A 21 -4.10 1.93 17.27
N LYS A 22 -4.92 0.92 17.03
CA LYS A 22 -4.50 -0.48 17.06
C LYS A 22 -4.74 -1.19 15.74
N MET A 23 -3.87 -2.19 15.49
CA MET A 23 -3.97 -3.08 14.35
C MET A 23 -3.49 -4.45 14.81
N ASP A 24 -4.20 -5.51 14.40
CA ASP A 24 -3.79 -6.88 14.70
C ASP A 24 -3.08 -7.51 13.51
N LEU A 25 -1.99 -8.22 13.81
CA LEU A 25 -1.25 -9.03 12.85
C LEU A 25 -1.20 -10.47 13.34
N GLY A 26 -0.83 -11.39 12.45
CA GLY A 26 -0.74 -12.79 12.83
C GLY A 26 0.21 -13.57 11.92
N TRP A 27 0.30 -14.87 12.18
CA TRP A 27 1.04 -15.81 11.34
C TRP A 27 0.34 -17.16 11.33
N GLY A 28 0.73 -18.02 10.40
CA GLY A 28 0.14 -19.35 10.31
C GLY A 28 -1.34 -19.37 9.97
N GLY A 29 -1.84 -18.33 9.25
CA GLY A 29 -3.25 -18.24 8.86
C GLY A 29 -4.17 -17.64 9.92
N GLU A 30 -3.63 -17.20 11.06
CA GLU A 30 -4.41 -16.65 12.17
C GLU A 30 -4.67 -15.14 12.06
N GLY A 31 -4.11 -14.49 11.04
CA GLY A 31 -4.30 -13.07 10.80
C GLY A 31 -3.43 -12.60 9.67
N ILE A 32 -3.49 -11.29 9.39
CA ILE A 32 -2.68 -10.68 8.34
C ILE A 32 -1.21 -10.75 8.75
N SER A 33 -0.37 -11.34 7.88
CA SER A 33 1.07 -11.43 8.17
C SER A 33 1.74 -10.06 8.10
N PRO A 34 2.85 -9.84 8.83
CA PRO A 34 3.62 -8.59 8.70
C PRO A 34 4.08 -8.29 7.28
N VAL A 35 4.40 -9.32 6.50
CA VAL A 35 4.81 -9.18 5.09
C VAL A 35 3.65 -8.63 4.26
N ILE A 36 2.46 -9.20 4.40
CA ILE A 36 1.27 -8.73 3.67
C ILE A 36 0.83 -7.35 4.19
N ALA A 37 0.95 -7.09 5.49
CA ALA A 37 0.67 -5.75 6.04
C ALA A 37 1.57 -4.68 5.41
N THR A 38 2.84 -5.02 5.16
CA THR A 38 3.78 -4.12 4.47
C THR A 38 3.33 -3.86 3.03
N LEU A 39 2.88 -4.90 2.33
CA LEU A 39 2.35 -4.76 0.98
C LEU A 39 1.07 -3.91 0.96
N HIS A 40 0.15 -4.17 1.88
CA HIS A 40 -1.06 -3.34 2.05
C HIS A 40 -0.70 -1.88 2.30
N SER A 41 0.31 -1.63 3.13
CA SER A 41 0.77 -0.28 3.43
C SER A 41 1.29 0.44 2.18
N CYS A 42 1.98 -0.27 1.31
CA CYS A 42 2.46 0.28 0.04
C CYS A 42 1.27 0.74 -0.84
N GLY A 43 0.28 -0.12 -1.00
CA GLY A 43 -0.92 0.19 -1.76
C GLY A 43 -1.72 1.34 -1.16
N ALA A 44 -1.98 1.27 0.14
CA ALA A 44 -2.75 2.28 0.85
C ALA A 44 -2.08 3.65 0.80
N CYS A 45 -0.77 3.71 1.05
CA CYS A 45 -0.01 4.95 1.06
C CYS A 45 -0.10 5.66 -0.29
N SER A 46 0.07 4.93 -1.39
CA SER A 46 -0.03 5.50 -2.73
C SER A 46 -1.48 5.86 -3.10
N LEU A 47 -2.44 4.99 -2.77
CA LEU A 47 -3.84 5.25 -3.10
C LEU A 47 -4.39 6.50 -2.39
N ILE A 48 -3.94 6.76 -1.18
CA ILE A 48 -4.29 7.99 -0.45
C ILE A 48 -3.87 9.23 -1.25
N ASP A 49 -2.68 9.22 -1.85
CA ASP A 49 -2.21 10.33 -2.66
C ASP A 49 -3.12 10.59 -3.86
N VAL A 50 -3.60 9.52 -4.49
CA VAL A 50 -4.51 9.63 -5.63
C VAL A 50 -5.88 10.15 -5.18
N VAL A 51 -6.46 9.56 -4.15
CA VAL A 51 -7.77 9.95 -3.63
C VAL A 51 -7.77 11.39 -3.12
N ASP A 52 -6.75 11.75 -2.34
CA ASP A 52 -6.62 13.12 -1.83
C ASP A 52 -6.44 14.13 -2.97
N GLY A 53 -5.67 13.77 -3.98
CA GLY A 53 -5.48 14.61 -5.16
C GLY A 53 -6.75 14.80 -6.00
N LEU A 54 -7.74 13.92 -5.82
CA LEU A 54 -9.02 14.00 -6.53
C LEU A 54 -10.17 14.51 -5.64
N LYS A 55 -9.87 15.08 -4.47
CA LYS A 55 -10.86 15.50 -3.48
C LYS A 55 -11.86 16.55 -4.01
N ASN A 56 -11.49 17.32 -5.04
CA ASN A 56 -12.37 18.32 -5.66
C ASN A 56 -13.09 17.78 -6.90
N ARG A 57 -13.03 16.48 -7.13
CA ARG A 57 -13.69 15.79 -8.25
C ARG A 57 -14.76 14.84 -7.71
N GLU A 58 -15.66 14.39 -8.59
CA GLU A 58 -16.65 13.38 -8.22
C GLU A 58 -16.05 11.98 -8.39
N LEU A 59 -15.39 11.52 -7.34
CA LEU A 59 -14.79 10.19 -7.27
C LEU A 59 -15.81 9.21 -6.70
N THR A 60 -16.15 8.16 -7.45
CA THR A 60 -17.08 7.14 -6.99
C THR A 60 -16.39 5.88 -6.51
N TYR A 61 -15.14 5.67 -6.95
CA TYR A 61 -14.45 4.42 -6.68
C TYR A 61 -12.95 4.59 -6.92
N ALA A 62 -12.17 3.96 -6.07
CA ALA A 62 -10.71 3.88 -6.26
C ALA A 62 -10.19 2.61 -5.61
N SER A 63 -9.34 1.89 -6.31
CA SER A 63 -8.65 0.73 -5.77
C SER A 63 -7.26 0.58 -6.37
N VAL A 64 -6.43 -0.23 -5.72
CA VAL A 64 -5.17 -0.69 -6.26
C VAL A 64 -4.98 -2.16 -5.90
N ASP A 65 -4.65 -2.96 -6.90
CA ASP A 65 -4.26 -4.36 -6.71
C ASP A 65 -2.75 -4.45 -6.79
N LEU A 66 -2.15 -5.26 -5.93
CA LEU A 66 -0.70 -5.42 -5.89
C LEU A 66 -0.34 -6.90 -6.08
N ASP A 67 0.51 -7.15 -7.06
CA ASP A 67 1.11 -8.46 -7.29
C ASP A 67 2.55 -8.42 -6.80
N LEU A 68 2.92 -9.35 -5.93
CA LEU A 68 4.20 -9.39 -5.26
C LEU A 68 5.03 -10.59 -5.72
N GLU A 69 6.30 -10.34 -6.06
CA GLU A 69 7.31 -11.39 -6.17
C GLU A 69 8.37 -11.17 -5.10
N ARG A 70 8.84 -12.28 -4.53
CA ARG A 70 9.86 -12.30 -3.48
C ARG A 70 11.01 -13.19 -3.91
N SER A 71 12.20 -13.00 -3.31
CA SER A 71 13.31 -13.89 -3.57
C SER A 71 12.99 -15.32 -3.07
N ASP A 72 13.57 -16.33 -3.74
CA ASP A 72 13.29 -17.74 -3.42
C ASP A 72 13.95 -18.17 -2.11
N THR A 73 15.01 -17.49 -1.71
CA THR A 73 15.79 -17.83 -0.52
C THR A 73 15.62 -16.77 0.57
N ASN A 74 15.74 -17.20 1.84
CA ASN A 74 15.69 -16.28 2.96
C ASN A 74 16.76 -15.19 2.82
N PRO A 75 16.42 -13.95 3.15
CA PRO A 75 15.22 -13.49 3.88
C PRO A 75 13.97 -13.23 3.03
N LYS A 76 13.89 -13.71 1.79
CA LYS A 76 12.73 -13.60 0.89
C LYS A 76 12.23 -12.17 0.75
N VAL A 77 13.13 -11.25 0.49
CA VAL A 77 12.82 -9.84 0.30
C VAL A 77 11.92 -9.62 -0.93
N PHE A 78 11.20 -8.51 -0.95
CA PHE A 78 10.42 -8.13 -2.12
C PHE A 78 11.35 -7.84 -3.29
N THR A 79 11.08 -8.44 -4.44
CA THR A 79 11.86 -8.23 -5.66
C THR A 79 11.08 -7.48 -6.72
N LYS A 80 9.76 -7.69 -6.79
CA LYS A 80 8.87 -6.98 -7.72
C LYS A 80 7.53 -6.71 -7.07
N ILE A 81 7.00 -5.52 -7.32
CA ILE A 81 5.63 -5.15 -6.97
C ILE A 81 5.00 -4.53 -8.20
N LYS A 82 3.93 -5.13 -8.69
CA LYS A 82 3.13 -4.57 -9.77
C LYS A 82 1.84 -4.03 -9.18
N MET A 83 1.55 -2.76 -9.44
CA MET A 83 0.38 -2.07 -8.90
C MET A 83 -0.59 -1.72 -10.03
N ILE A 84 -1.83 -2.15 -9.90
CA ILE A 84 -2.87 -1.87 -10.89
C ILE A 84 -3.94 -1.01 -10.23
N TYR A 85 -3.99 0.26 -10.63
CA TYR A 85 -4.97 1.22 -10.12
C TYR A 85 -6.23 1.19 -10.97
N ARG A 86 -7.39 1.22 -10.31
CA ARG A 86 -8.68 1.41 -10.96
C ARG A 86 -9.40 2.57 -10.29
N VAL A 87 -9.73 3.58 -11.07
CA VAL A 87 -10.34 4.81 -10.57
C VAL A 87 -11.56 5.12 -11.41
N GLY A 88 -12.69 5.33 -10.76
CA GLY A 88 -13.95 5.64 -11.42
C GLY A 88 -14.59 6.88 -10.82
N GLY A 89 -15.27 7.65 -11.66
CA GLY A 89 -15.96 8.86 -11.25
C GLY A 89 -16.55 9.58 -12.43
N ILE A 90 -17.05 10.80 -12.20
CA ILE A 90 -17.65 11.62 -13.24
C ILE A 90 -16.63 12.65 -13.73
N ASP A 91 -16.38 12.64 -15.05
CA ASP A 91 -15.47 13.59 -15.70
C ASP A 91 -14.07 13.63 -15.08
N LEU A 92 -13.50 12.46 -14.80
CA LEU A 92 -12.13 12.37 -14.29
C LEU A 92 -11.14 12.48 -15.45
N PRO A 93 -10.29 13.53 -15.49
CA PRO A 93 -9.27 13.63 -16.54
C PRO A 93 -8.19 12.57 -16.33
N GLU A 94 -8.01 11.68 -17.29
CA GLU A 94 -7.01 10.61 -17.21
C GLU A 94 -5.61 11.16 -16.97
N LYS A 95 -5.27 12.28 -17.61
CA LYS A 95 -3.96 12.93 -17.41
C LYS A 95 -3.73 13.37 -15.98
N LEU A 96 -4.77 13.86 -15.30
CA LEU A 96 -4.67 14.26 -13.91
C LEU A 96 -4.41 13.04 -13.02
N VAL A 97 -5.18 11.97 -13.21
CA VAL A 97 -5.03 10.74 -12.42
C VAL A 97 -3.64 10.13 -12.65
N THR A 98 -3.20 10.06 -13.91
CA THR A 98 -1.85 9.58 -14.27
C THR A 98 -0.77 10.37 -13.54
N ARG A 99 -0.90 11.69 -13.53
CA ARG A 99 0.07 12.56 -12.85
C ARG A 99 0.09 12.32 -11.34
N LEU A 100 -1.07 12.08 -10.74
CA LEU A 100 -1.15 11.80 -9.30
C LEU A 100 -0.44 10.48 -8.96
N VAL A 101 -0.62 9.45 -9.77
CA VAL A 101 0.10 8.17 -9.59
C VAL A 101 1.61 8.36 -9.76
N GLU A 102 2.03 9.05 -10.85
CA GLU A 102 3.45 9.33 -11.10
C GLU A 102 4.08 10.07 -9.93
N HIS A 103 3.44 11.14 -9.45
CA HIS A 103 3.97 11.93 -8.35
C HIS A 103 3.98 11.15 -7.03
N SER A 104 3.00 10.28 -6.81
CA SER A 104 3.00 9.41 -5.63
C SER A 104 4.28 8.57 -5.57
N HIS A 105 4.61 7.88 -6.65
CA HIS A 105 5.81 7.03 -6.70
C HIS A 105 7.11 7.81 -6.77
N ALA A 106 7.11 8.95 -7.45
CA ALA A 106 8.31 9.77 -7.56
C ALA A 106 8.67 10.48 -6.26
N LYS A 107 7.67 10.88 -5.46
CA LYS A 107 7.93 11.85 -4.40
C LYS A 107 7.16 11.63 -3.10
N TYR A 108 5.87 11.28 -3.15
CA TYR A 108 5.00 11.40 -1.96
C TYR A 108 4.76 10.10 -1.20
N CYS A 109 4.72 8.95 -1.86
CA CYS A 109 4.49 7.68 -1.19
C CYS A 109 5.76 7.25 -0.43
N THR A 110 5.74 7.42 0.89
CA THR A 110 6.85 7.04 1.76
C THR A 110 7.20 5.56 1.57
N ILE A 111 6.20 4.70 1.57
CA ILE A 111 6.41 3.25 1.54
C ILE A 111 7.00 2.80 0.21
N SER A 112 6.43 3.22 -0.93
CA SER A 112 6.99 2.82 -2.23
C SER A 112 8.39 3.38 -2.44
N ASN A 113 8.67 4.59 -1.96
CA ASN A 113 9.99 5.19 -2.05
C ASN A 113 11.03 4.47 -1.19
N MET A 114 10.62 3.83 -0.10
CA MET A 114 11.49 2.96 0.69
C MET A 114 11.69 1.61 0.01
N LEU A 115 10.61 0.99 -0.44
CA LEU A 115 10.64 -0.36 -1.04
C LEU A 115 11.34 -0.39 -2.41
N LYS A 116 11.35 0.71 -3.16
CA LYS A 116 11.98 0.75 -4.48
C LYS A 116 13.48 0.47 -4.46
N HIS A 117 14.12 0.60 -3.31
CA HIS A 117 15.54 0.27 -3.15
C HIS A 117 15.80 -1.23 -3.11
N THR A 118 14.78 -2.04 -2.89
CA THR A 118 14.84 -3.50 -2.83
C THR A 118 14.04 -4.14 -3.95
N ALA A 119 12.90 -3.56 -4.31
CA ALA A 119 11.95 -4.11 -5.27
C ALA A 119 11.79 -3.19 -6.49
N GLU A 120 11.63 -3.80 -7.67
CA GLU A 120 11.18 -3.08 -8.86
C GLU A 120 9.69 -2.84 -8.73
N ILE A 121 9.27 -1.57 -8.74
CA ILE A 121 7.86 -1.20 -8.64
C ILE A 121 7.38 -0.70 -9.99
N THR A 122 6.36 -1.37 -10.54
CA THR A 122 5.70 -0.98 -11.79
C THR A 122 4.22 -0.75 -11.53
N TRP A 123 3.57 0.02 -12.41
CA TRP A 123 2.15 0.29 -12.23
C TRP A 123 1.42 0.47 -13.57
N GLU A 124 0.12 0.23 -13.52
CA GLU A 124 -0.82 0.49 -14.60
C GLU A 124 -2.00 1.26 -14.02
N LEU A 125 -2.65 2.05 -14.84
CA LEU A 125 -3.84 2.82 -14.46
C LEU A 125 -4.98 2.55 -15.41
N ILE A 126 -6.16 2.27 -14.84
CA ILE A 126 -7.40 2.10 -15.58
C ILE A 126 -8.38 3.14 -15.02
N VAL A 127 -8.77 4.11 -15.84
CA VAL A 127 -9.80 5.09 -15.50
C VAL A 127 -11.11 4.62 -16.11
N GLU A 128 -12.11 4.40 -15.25
CA GLU A 128 -13.40 3.85 -15.64
C GLU A 128 -14.49 4.92 -15.74
#